data_bbbc794774bf91dcac33a95cb068750e
#
_entry.id   bbbc794774bf91dcac33a95cb068750e
#
_cell.length_a   1.000
_cell.length_b   1.000
_cell.length_c   1.000
_cell.angle_alpha   90.00
_cell.angle_beta   90.00
_cell.angle_gamma   90.00
#
_symmetry.space_group_name_H-M   'P 1'
#
loop_
_entity.id
_entity.type
_entity.pdbx_description
1 polymer ?
#
loop_
_entity_poly.entity_id
_entity_poly.type
_entity_poly.pdbx_seq_one_letter_code
_entity_poly.pdbx_strand_id
1 'polypeptide(L)'
;MPQPSKTHLVVIPTYNTGLRVVDTVRKAAEMWNPVWIVIDGSTDESTERLNNLAKEIKHLRVLSIEKNSGKGSAILLGAREAAAQGFTHLLAMDADGQHPADQIQPFMECSADNPEALILGHPLFGTDAPRIRVHGRKLCNFWVNVETLWTGINDSLFGLRIYPIS
;
A
#
# COMPACT_ATOMS: atom_id res chain seq x y z
N MET A 1 -1.42 0.16 -21.13
CA MET A 1 -1.78 0.85 -19.87
C MET A 1 -3.01 0.18 -19.28
N PRO A 2 -3.06 -0.06 -17.96
CA PRO A 2 -4.24 -0.63 -17.34
C PRO A 2 -5.44 0.31 -17.46
N GLN A 3 -6.64 -0.29 -17.51
CA GLN A 3 -7.89 0.46 -17.60
C GLN A 3 -8.09 1.28 -16.30
N PRO A 4 -8.60 2.52 -16.40
CA PRO A 4 -8.83 3.35 -15.22
C PRO A 4 -9.95 2.78 -14.35
N SER A 5 -9.64 2.52 -13.08
CA SER A 5 -10.65 2.19 -12.07
C SER A 5 -11.30 3.46 -11.52
N LYS A 6 -12.60 3.39 -11.26
CA LYS A 6 -13.37 4.48 -10.62
C LYS A 6 -13.65 4.23 -9.14
N THR A 7 -13.39 3.02 -8.67
CA THR A 7 -13.71 2.59 -7.32
C THR A 7 -12.48 2.24 -6.48
N HIS A 8 -11.44 1.71 -7.12
CA HIS A 8 -10.24 1.23 -6.44
C HIS A 8 -9.00 1.99 -6.91
N LEU A 9 -8.11 2.33 -5.98
CA LEU A 9 -6.81 2.92 -6.27
C LEU A 9 -5.70 2.27 -5.45
N VAL A 10 -4.46 2.41 -5.92
CA VAL A 10 -3.26 2.04 -5.15
C VAL A 10 -2.71 3.28 -4.47
N VAL A 11 -2.35 3.18 -3.18
CA VAL A 11 -1.64 4.22 -2.43
C VAL A 11 -0.32 3.69 -1.91
N ILE A 12 0.76 4.38 -2.22
CA ILE A 12 2.13 4.05 -1.81
C ILE A 12 2.66 5.14 -0.90
N PRO A 13 2.60 4.96 0.45
CA PRO A 13 3.23 5.88 1.38
C PRO A 13 4.75 5.72 1.32
N THR A 14 5.48 6.84 1.33
CA THR A 14 6.95 6.84 1.25
C THR A 14 7.58 7.87 2.19
N TYR A 15 8.68 7.48 2.84
CA TYR A 15 9.52 8.34 3.67
C TYR A 15 10.98 7.93 3.53
N ASN A 16 11.81 8.79 2.95
CA ASN A 16 13.25 8.59 2.78
C ASN A 16 13.63 7.19 2.23
N THR A 17 12.95 6.76 1.18
CA THR A 17 13.12 5.42 0.58
C THR A 17 14.17 5.37 -0.53
N GLY A 18 14.81 6.51 -0.83
CA GLY A 18 15.78 6.62 -1.93
C GLY A 18 15.16 6.29 -3.29
N LEU A 19 15.96 5.73 -4.18
CA LEU A 19 15.52 5.44 -5.55
C LEU A 19 14.64 4.18 -5.66
N ARG A 20 14.58 3.33 -4.64
CA ARG A 20 13.81 2.06 -4.69
C ARG A 20 12.31 2.30 -4.93
N VAL A 21 11.77 3.38 -4.36
CA VAL A 21 10.36 3.72 -4.55
C VAL A 21 9.99 3.99 -6.00
N VAL A 22 10.90 4.53 -6.79
CA VAL A 22 10.66 4.84 -8.22
C VAL A 22 10.32 3.57 -9.00
N ASP A 23 11.10 2.49 -8.80
CA ASP A 23 10.85 1.20 -9.44
C ASP A 23 9.55 0.56 -8.94
N THR A 24 9.27 0.67 -7.63
CA THR A 24 8.03 0.16 -7.04
C THR A 24 6.81 0.86 -7.63
N VAL A 25 6.84 2.19 -7.72
CA VAL A 25 5.75 3.00 -8.30
C VAL A 25 5.57 2.71 -9.78
N ARG A 26 6.65 2.60 -10.55
CA ARG A 26 6.59 2.28 -11.99
C ARG A 26 5.91 0.93 -12.21
N LYS A 27 6.33 -0.12 -11.49
CA LYS A 27 5.72 -1.45 -11.58
C LYS A 27 4.24 -1.44 -11.16
N ALA A 28 3.89 -0.72 -10.09
CA ALA A 28 2.50 -0.60 -9.68
C ALA A 28 1.65 0.11 -10.75
N ALA A 29 2.18 1.16 -11.38
CA ALA A 29 1.49 1.89 -12.44
C ALA A 29 1.36 1.10 -13.76
N GLU A 30 2.20 0.11 -13.98
CA GLU A 30 2.04 -0.86 -15.08
C GLU A 30 0.87 -1.82 -14.84
N MET A 31 0.56 -2.10 -13.57
CA MET A 31 -0.47 -3.06 -13.15
C MET A 31 -1.82 -2.41 -12.84
N TRP A 32 -1.85 -1.15 -12.38
CA TRP A 32 -3.07 -0.50 -11.96
C TRP A 32 -3.15 0.99 -12.30
N ASN A 33 -4.38 1.48 -12.46
CA ASN A 33 -4.70 2.87 -12.74
C ASN A 33 -5.98 3.26 -11.94
N PRO A 34 -5.92 4.22 -11.01
CA PRO A 34 -4.79 5.12 -10.69
C PRO A 34 -3.84 4.59 -9.59
N VAL A 35 -2.64 5.17 -9.53
CA VAL A 35 -1.67 4.98 -8.45
C VAL A 35 -1.32 6.34 -7.85
N TRP A 36 -1.45 6.46 -6.54
CA TRP A 36 -1.12 7.66 -5.80
C TRP A 36 0.06 7.40 -4.86
N ILE A 37 0.92 8.39 -4.76
CA ILE A 37 2.09 8.36 -3.88
C ILE A 37 1.86 9.40 -2.80
N VAL A 38 2.08 9.04 -1.54
CA VAL A 38 2.02 9.98 -0.42
C VAL A 38 3.42 10.11 0.18
N ILE A 39 4.06 11.25 -0.07
CA ILE A 39 5.38 11.59 0.46
C ILE A 39 5.20 12.15 1.87
N ASP A 40 5.67 11.43 2.88
CA ASP A 40 5.50 11.76 4.29
C ASP A 40 6.74 12.49 4.83
N GLY A 41 6.95 13.73 4.41
CA GLY A 41 8.05 14.56 4.89
C GLY A 41 9.44 14.07 4.47
N SER A 42 9.58 13.43 3.32
CA SER A 42 10.88 12.98 2.81
C SER A 42 11.80 14.14 2.52
N THR A 43 13.08 13.99 2.90
CA THR A 43 14.16 14.96 2.70
C THR A 43 15.23 14.50 1.73
N ASP A 44 15.09 13.29 1.20
CA ASP A 44 15.98 12.68 0.22
C ASP A 44 15.57 13.00 -1.24
N GLU A 45 16.33 12.51 -2.19
CA GLU A 45 16.09 12.71 -3.62
C GLU A 45 14.81 12.04 -4.16
N SER A 46 14.16 11.17 -3.36
CA SER A 46 12.95 10.45 -3.78
C SER A 46 11.82 11.40 -4.18
N THR A 47 11.66 12.51 -3.48
CA THR A 47 10.63 13.53 -3.75
C THR A 47 10.71 14.09 -5.16
N GLU A 48 11.91 14.53 -5.59
CA GLU A 48 12.10 15.06 -6.94
C GLU A 48 11.86 14.00 -8.01
N ARG A 49 12.37 12.80 -7.80
CA ARG A 49 12.21 11.67 -8.72
C ARG A 49 10.76 11.27 -8.93
N LEU A 50 10.00 11.20 -7.83
CA LEU A 50 8.57 10.87 -7.89
C LEU A 50 7.74 11.96 -8.59
N ASN A 51 8.04 13.23 -8.32
CA ASN A 51 7.39 14.34 -9.01
C ASN A 51 7.70 14.32 -10.53
N ASN A 52 8.91 13.97 -10.93
CA ASN A 52 9.25 13.82 -12.33
C ASN A 52 8.56 12.62 -12.96
N LEU A 53 8.51 11.48 -12.27
CA LEU A 53 7.78 10.29 -12.72
C LEU A 53 6.28 10.56 -12.93
N ALA A 54 5.67 11.37 -12.05
CA ALA A 54 4.27 11.75 -12.18
C ALA A 54 3.98 12.67 -13.39
N LYS A 55 4.99 13.36 -13.93
CA LYS A 55 4.87 14.10 -15.21
C LYS A 55 4.91 13.15 -16.41
N GLU A 56 5.63 12.02 -16.29
CA GLU A 56 5.76 11.02 -17.35
C GLU A 56 4.50 10.12 -17.42
N ILE A 57 3.97 9.73 -16.27
CA ILE A 57 2.87 8.76 -16.15
C ILE A 57 1.60 9.48 -15.68
N LYS A 58 0.67 9.73 -16.61
CA LYS A 58 -0.52 10.58 -16.39
C LYS A 58 -1.47 10.14 -15.27
N HIS A 59 -1.45 8.87 -14.90
CA HIS A 59 -2.32 8.31 -13.84
C HIS A 59 -1.61 8.18 -12.48
N LEU A 60 -0.41 8.73 -12.35
CA LEU A 60 0.24 8.95 -11.07
C LEU A 60 -0.18 10.29 -10.48
N ARG A 61 -0.47 10.28 -9.19
CA ARG A 61 -0.67 11.50 -8.39
C ARG A 61 0.28 11.49 -7.19
N VAL A 62 0.93 12.61 -6.94
CA VAL A 62 1.76 12.81 -5.77
C VAL A 62 1.05 13.71 -4.77
N LEU A 63 0.93 13.24 -3.53
CA LEU A 63 0.49 13.99 -2.37
C LEU A 63 1.68 14.14 -1.42
N SER A 64 1.75 15.23 -0.66
CA SER A 64 2.87 15.48 0.25
C SER A 64 2.37 15.93 1.61
N ILE A 65 3.01 15.43 2.66
CA ILE A 65 2.92 15.92 4.04
C ILE A 65 4.23 16.63 4.33
N GLU A 66 4.19 17.84 4.89
CA GLU A 66 5.39 18.66 5.12
C GLU A 66 6.36 18.03 6.12
N LYS A 67 5.83 17.38 7.16
CA LYS A 67 6.61 16.78 8.24
C LYS A 67 6.20 15.32 8.43
N ASN A 68 7.19 14.43 8.58
CA ASN A 68 6.95 13.02 8.85
C ASN A 68 5.93 12.84 9.98
N SER A 69 4.82 12.20 9.64
CA SER A 69 3.68 11.94 10.53
C SER A 69 3.38 10.45 10.67
N GLY A 70 4.17 9.62 9.99
CA GLY A 70 4.11 8.17 10.00
C GLY A 70 3.21 7.58 8.92
N LYS A 71 3.49 6.32 8.57
CA LYS A 71 2.80 5.57 7.49
C LYS A 71 1.27 5.62 7.60
N GLY A 72 0.72 5.49 8.81
CA GLY A 72 -0.73 5.54 9.03
C GLY A 72 -1.33 6.88 8.62
N SER A 73 -0.68 8.00 8.94
CA SER A 73 -1.10 9.36 8.56
C SER A 73 -1.05 9.54 7.04
N ALA A 74 -0.02 9.01 6.38
CA ALA A 74 0.09 9.06 4.93
C ALA A 74 -1.03 8.26 4.24
N ILE A 75 -1.34 7.06 4.72
CA ILE A 75 -2.46 6.26 4.22
C ILE A 75 -3.79 6.99 4.44
N LEU A 76 -3.99 7.59 5.62
CA LEU A 76 -5.22 8.33 5.95
C LEU A 76 -5.40 9.56 5.06
N LEU A 77 -4.31 10.30 4.74
CA LEU A 77 -4.37 11.39 3.78
C LEU A 77 -4.79 10.86 2.40
N GLY A 78 -4.17 9.80 1.91
CA GLY A 78 -4.53 9.15 0.65
C GLY A 78 -6.00 8.72 0.63
N ALA A 79 -6.51 8.14 1.72
CA ALA A 79 -7.88 7.68 1.85
C ALA A 79 -8.90 8.85 1.81
N ARG A 80 -8.63 9.93 2.55
CA ARG A 80 -9.49 11.12 2.55
C ARG A 80 -9.58 11.77 1.18
N GLU A 81 -8.44 11.95 0.52
CA GLU A 81 -8.37 12.51 -0.82
C GLU A 81 -9.05 11.61 -1.87
N ALA A 82 -8.94 10.28 -1.71
CA ALA A 82 -9.57 9.30 -2.56
C ALA A 82 -11.10 9.30 -2.39
N ALA A 83 -11.59 9.28 -1.15
CA ALA A 83 -13.01 9.35 -0.84
C ALA A 83 -13.64 10.64 -1.39
N ALA A 84 -12.94 11.78 -1.27
CA ALA A 84 -13.40 13.07 -1.83
C ALA A 84 -13.53 13.05 -3.37
N GLN A 85 -12.86 12.12 -4.05
CA GLN A 85 -12.96 11.92 -5.51
C GLN A 85 -13.88 10.75 -5.89
N GLY A 86 -14.57 10.15 -4.93
CA GLY A 86 -15.54 9.08 -5.16
C GLY A 86 -14.96 7.67 -5.23
N PHE A 87 -13.67 7.48 -4.88
CA PHE A 87 -13.14 6.14 -4.70
C PHE A 87 -13.70 5.50 -3.43
N THR A 88 -13.95 4.21 -3.50
CA THR A 88 -14.52 3.45 -2.38
C THR A 88 -13.54 2.51 -1.71
N HIS A 89 -12.42 2.19 -2.38
CA HIS A 89 -11.42 1.23 -1.89
C HIS A 89 -10.00 1.73 -2.15
N LEU A 90 -9.12 1.48 -1.20
CA LEU A 90 -7.72 1.87 -1.26
C LEU A 90 -6.83 0.65 -0.98
N LEU A 91 -5.98 0.27 -1.94
CA LEU A 91 -4.89 -0.68 -1.71
C LEU A 91 -3.67 0.08 -1.20
N ALA A 92 -3.30 -0.13 0.07
CA ALA A 92 -2.01 0.31 0.59
C ALA A 92 -0.91 -0.67 0.19
N MET A 93 0.20 -0.16 -0.35
CA MET A 93 1.36 -0.94 -0.77
C MET A 93 2.64 -0.28 -0.28
N ASP A 94 3.57 -1.06 0.29
CA ASP A 94 4.86 -0.53 0.78
C ASP A 94 5.78 -0.09 -0.36
N ALA A 95 6.57 0.96 -0.10
CA ALA A 95 7.47 1.58 -1.08
C ALA A 95 8.80 0.85 -1.29
N ASP A 96 9.09 -0.20 -0.50
CA ASP A 96 10.39 -0.88 -0.43
C ASP A 96 10.62 -1.95 -1.52
N GLY A 97 9.61 -2.21 -2.34
CA GLY A 97 9.66 -3.19 -3.42
C GLY A 97 9.55 -4.64 -2.97
N GLN A 98 9.22 -4.91 -1.70
CA GLN A 98 9.06 -6.28 -1.19
C GLN A 98 7.74 -6.92 -1.65
N HIS A 99 6.77 -6.12 -2.10
CA HIS A 99 5.50 -6.63 -2.61
C HIS A 99 5.55 -6.77 -4.12
N PRO A 100 5.30 -7.97 -4.67
CA PRO A 100 5.21 -8.17 -6.11
C PRO A 100 4.01 -7.39 -6.69
N ALA A 101 4.26 -6.57 -7.71
CA ALA A 101 3.22 -5.72 -8.31
C ALA A 101 2.12 -6.53 -9.04
N ASP A 102 2.42 -7.75 -9.46
CA ASP A 102 1.45 -8.68 -10.05
C ASP A 102 0.36 -9.14 -9.07
N GLN A 103 0.57 -8.95 -7.76
CA GLN A 103 -0.44 -9.22 -6.75
C GLN A 103 -1.52 -8.13 -6.66
N ILE A 104 -1.31 -6.95 -7.26
CA ILE A 104 -2.30 -5.87 -7.24
C ILE A 104 -3.62 -6.33 -7.84
N GLN A 105 -3.60 -6.92 -9.03
CA GLN A 105 -4.81 -7.35 -9.72
C GLN A 105 -5.63 -8.39 -8.92
N PRO A 106 -5.05 -9.50 -8.41
CA PRO A 106 -5.79 -10.45 -7.56
C PRO A 106 -6.41 -9.83 -6.31
N PHE A 107 -5.70 -8.88 -5.67
CA PHE A 107 -6.24 -8.18 -4.51
C PHE A 107 -7.44 -7.31 -4.86
N MET A 108 -7.39 -6.58 -5.99
CA MET A 108 -8.49 -5.74 -6.45
C MET A 108 -9.72 -6.58 -6.82
N GLU A 109 -9.53 -7.72 -7.45
CA GLU A 109 -10.61 -8.67 -7.78
C GLU A 109 -11.25 -9.23 -6.50
N CYS A 110 -10.44 -9.68 -5.54
CA CYS A 110 -10.92 -10.15 -4.25
C CYS A 110 -11.73 -9.08 -3.50
N SER A 111 -11.29 -7.81 -3.56
CA SER A 111 -12.01 -6.68 -2.95
C SER A 111 -13.32 -6.38 -3.66
N ALA A 112 -13.36 -6.47 -4.98
CA ALA A 112 -14.58 -6.25 -5.76
C ALA A 112 -15.66 -7.31 -5.45
N ASP A 113 -15.23 -8.55 -5.19
CA ASP A 113 -16.12 -9.64 -4.77
C ASP A 113 -16.59 -9.52 -3.31
N ASN A 114 -15.86 -8.77 -2.48
CA ASN A 114 -16.10 -8.59 -1.05
C ASN A 114 -16.02 -7.12 -0.64
N PRO A 115 -16.93 -6.25 -1.09
CA PRO A 115 -16.76 -4.80 -1.01
C PRO A 115 -16.77 -4.22 0.41
N GLU A 116 -17.31 -4.92 1.39
CA GLU A 116 -17.31 -4.47 2.78
C GLU A 116 -16.14 -5.04 3.59
N ALA A 117 -15.34 -5.92 2.99
CA ALA A 117 -14.27 -6.60 3.70
C ALA A 117 -12.94 -5.83 3.65
N LEU A 118 -12.23 -5.82 4.77
CA LEU A 118 -10.81 -5.50 4.81
C LEU A 118 -10.01 -6.68 4.24
N ILE A 119 -9.37 -6.49 3.09
CA ILE A 119 -8.54 -7.53 2.47
C ILE A 119 -7.12 -7.43 3.02
N LEU A 120 -6.67 -8.49 3.68
CA LEU A 120 -5.33 -8.58 4.25
C LEU A 120 -4.49 -9.59 3.48
N GLY A 121 -3.32 -9.18 3.04
CA GLY A 121 -2.34 -10.09 2.47
C GLY A 121 -1.71 -10.98 3.54
N HIS A 122 -1.37 -12.20 3.14
CA HIS A 122 -0.62 -13.13 3.97
C HIS A 122 0.63 -13.62 3.23
N PRO A 123 1.84 -13.41 3.77
CA PRO A 123 3.06 -13.83 3.09
C PRO A 123 3.20 -15.34 3.14
N LEU A 124 3.48 -15.93 2.00
CA LEU A 124 3.91 -17.33 1.93
C LEU A 124 5.44 -17.37 2.14
N PHE A 125 5.85 -17.79 3.31
CA PHE A 125 7.28 -17.98 3.60
C PHE A 125 7.78 -19.29 2.97
N GLY A 126 8.81 -19.17 2.14
CA GLY A 126 9.58 -20.34 1.71
C GLY A 126 10.37 -20.97 2.86
N THR A 127 10.96 -22.14 2.61
CA THR A 127 11.79 -22.88 3.57
C THR A 127 13.01 -22.10 4.06
N ASP A 128 13.44 -21.07 3.32
CA ASP A 128 14.63 -20.25 3.58
C ASP A 128 14.38 -19.00 4.42
N ALA A 129 13.15 -18.81 4.91
CA ALA A 129 12.81 -17.64 5.72
C ALA A 129 13.55 -17.63 7.06
N PRO A 130 14.19 -16.52 7.48
CA PRO A 130 14.87 -16.41 8.75
C PRO A 130 13.94 -16.74 9.93
N ARG A 131 14.29 -17.71 10.75
CA ARG A 131 13.45 -18.18 11.87
C ARG A 131 13.05 -17.05 12.82
N ILE A 132 13.94 -16.08 13.06
CA ILE A 132 13.67 -14.94 13.94
C ILE A 132 12.51 -14.06 13.41
N ARG A 133 12.42 -13.87 12.07
CA ARG A 133 11.34 -13.13 11.43
C ARG A 133 10.01 -13.87 11.58
N VAL A 134 10.02 -15.19 11.39
CA VAL A 134 8.82 -16.03 11.54
C VAL A 134 8.32 -16.04 12.98
N HIS A 135 9.22 -16.19 13.97
CA HIS A 135 8.83 -16.20 15.40
C HIS A 135 8.36 -14.82 15.89
N GLY A 136 9.06 -13.74 15.49
CA GLY A 136 8.63 -12.37 15.83
C GLY A 136 7.23 -12.07 15.29
N ARG A 137 6.95 -12.48 14.04
CA ARG A 137 5.62 -12.31 13.43
C ARG A 137 4.53 -13.12 14.15
N LYS A 138 4.82 -14.37 14.54
CA LYS A 138 3.89 -15.19 15.34
C LYS A 138 3.56 -14.54 16.67
N LEU A 139 4.54 -13.94 17.35
CA LEU A 139 4.32 -13.23 18.62
C LEU A 139 3.45 -12.00 18.42
N CYS A 140 3.72 -11.18 17.39
CA CYS A 140 2.87 -10.01 17.09
C CYS A 140 1.44 -10.43 16.74
N ASN A 141 1.27 -11.45 15.91
CA ASN A 141 -0.06 -11.95 15.55
C ASN A 141 -0.80 -12.55 16.75
N PHE A 142 -0.10 -13.19 17.67
CA PHE A 142 -0.69 -13.65 18.95
C PHE A 142 -1.30 -12.48 19.73
N TRP A 143 -0.53 -11.40 19.94
CA TRP A 143 -1.02 -10.23 20.66
C TRP A 143 -2.17 -9.53 19.94
N VAL A 144 -2.12 -9.38 18.62
CA VAL A 144 -3.24 -8.84 17.86
C VAL A 144 -4.49 -9.69 18.00
N ASN A 145 -4.35 -11.03 17.95
CA ASN A 145 -5.50 -11.92 18.16
C ASN A 145 -6.08 -11.82 19.58
N VAL A 146 -5.25 -11.61 20.61
CA VAL A 146 -5.72 -11.32 21.96
C VAL A 146 -6.52 -10.02 22.00
N GLU A 147 -5.99 -8.93 21.42
CA GLU A 147 -6.66 -7.61 21.38
C GLU A 147 -7.95 -7.62 20.56
N THR A 148 -8.01 -8.42 19.51
CA THR A 148 -9.18 -8.54 18.62
C THR A 148 -10.11 -9.71 19.00
N LEU A 149 -9.96 -10.29 20.21
CA LEU A 149 -10.76 -11.41 20.69
C LEU A 149 -10.83 -12.59 19.71
N TRP A 150 -9.70 -12.94 19.10
CA TRP A 150 -9.57 -14.02 18.11
C TRP A 150 -10.48 -13.91 16.88
N THR A 151 -10.68 -12.69 16.35
CA THR A 151 -11.50 -12.47 15.15
C THR A 151 -10.89 -12.97 13.84
N GLY A 152 -9.79 -13.75 13.92
CA GLY A 152 -9.24 -14.44 12.74
C GLY A 152 -8.22 -13.64 11.93
N ILE A 153 -7.52 -12.66 12.53
CA ILE A 153 -6.43 -11.93 11.85
C ILE A 153 -5.21 -12.83 11.77
N ASN A 154 -4.92 -13.36 10.59
CA ASN A 154 -3.80 -14.27 10.36
C ASN A 154 -2.45 -13.56 10.25
N ASP A 155 -2.41 -12.33 9.75
CA ASP A 155 -1.20 -11.52 9.66
C ASP A 155 -1.48 -10.02 9.73
N SER A 156 -1.04 -9.41 10.83
CA SER A 156 -1.17 -7.97 11.08
C SER A 156 -0.01 -7.13 10.56
N LEU A 157 1.07 -7.75 10.09
CA LEU A 157 2.31 -7.06 9.72
C LEU A 157 2.54 -6.99 8.21
N PHE A 158 1.70 -7.66 7.40
CA PHE A 158 1.86 -7.62 5.95
C PHE A 158 1.42 -6.26 5.38
N GLY A 159 2.25 -5.65 4.54
CA GLY A 159 2.07 -4.28 4.09
C GLY A 159 1.07 -4.08 2.96
N LEU A 160 0.62 -5.17 2.30
CA LEU A 160 -0.35 -5.09 1.21
C LEU A 160 -1.76 -5.34 1.75
N ARG A 161 -2.62 -4.31 1.69
CA ARG A 161 -3.97 -4.35 2.27
C ARG A 161 -4.93 -3.48 1.49
N ILE A 162 -6.18 -3.93 1.33
CA ILE A 162 -7.24 -3.06 0.81
C ILE A 162 -8.19 -2.67 1.94
N TYR A 163 -8.44 -1.38 2.02
CA TYR A 163 -9.37 -0.77 2.94
C TYR A 163 -10.60 -0.28 2.19
N PRO A 164 -11.84 -0.65 2.59
CA PRO A 164 -13.01 0.12 2.23
C PRO A 164 -12.92 1.51 2.89
N ILE A 165 -13.15 2.57 2.13
CA ILE A 165 -12.99 3.98 2.55
C ILE A 165 -14.23 4.83 2.32
N SER A 166 -15.33 4.21 1.91
CA SER A 166 -16.65 4.85 1.73
C SER A 166 -17.51 4.76 2.97
#